data_dad55e98b191e97a14b0ebd9645be9b8
#
_entry.id   dad55e98b191e97a14b0ebd9645be9b8
#
_cell.length_a   1.000
_cell.length_b   1.000
_cell.length_c   1.000
_cell.angle_alpha   90.00
_cell.angle_beta   90.00
_cell.angle_gamma   90.00
#
_symmetry.space_group_name_H-M   'P 1'
#
loop_
_entity.id
_entity.type
_entity.pdbx_description
1 polymer ?
#
loop_
_entity_poly.entity_id
_entity_poly.type
_entity_poly.pdbx_seq_one_letter_code
_entity_poly.pdbx_strand_id
1 'polypeptide(L)'
;MHFIGCDVSKKTLDLAWFDENLRRWASALKVTNDPCGWQNLTQWAEQCGRLDRSEICVVMEATGVYHLPVAGHLSSMGFKVLVCNPGRSADYARSQNQLNKSDTLDARALQRYGSRLEKIHWFQPDTQEISQLKSLLRLLDQLDKDVLRWQNRLEKASFQYQCTASIAAIKRQLRNLHREQERTQQKIDQLIQGHEELRRNQQLMCTIKGIGLKTSQQL
;
A
#
# COMPACT_ATOMS: atom_id res chain seq x y z
N MET A 1 1.34 15.94 -19.99
CA MET A 1 1.64 14.92 -18.95
C MET A 1 1.74 13.59 -19.65
N HIS A 2 2.84 12.86 -19.45
CA HIS A 2 3.08 11.55 -20.05
C HIS A 2 2.97 10.47 -18.98
N PHE A 3 2.24 9.39 -19.29
CA PHE A 3 1.92 8.36 -18.31
C PHE A 3 2.72 7.10 -18.59
N ILE A 4 3.40 6.60 -17.56
CA ILE A 4 4.09 5.31 -17.52
C ILE A 4 3.33 4.41 -16.58
N GLY A 5 2.87 3.25 -17.03
CA GLY A 5 2.30 2.24 -16.17
C GLY A 5 3.41 1.39 -15.55
N CYS A 6 3.29 1.10 -14.26
CA CYS A 6 4.24 0.31 -13.50
C CYS A 6 3.49 -0.75 -12.71
N ASP A 7 3.58 -2.00 -13.14
CA ASP A 7 3.14 -3.12 -12.31
C ASP A 7 4.21 -3.46 -11.29
N VAL A 8 3.80 -3.51 -10.02
CA VAL A 8 4.72 -3.62 -8.88
C VAL A 8 4.59 -4.97 -8.21
N SER A 9 5.67 -5.73 -8.24
CA SER A 9 5.81 -6.95 -7.43
C SER A 9 6.85 -6.77 -6.31
N LYS A 10 6.96 -7.77 -5.45
CA LYS A 10 7.99 -7.79 -4.39
C LYS A 10 9.40 -7.68 -4.93
N LYS A 11 9.68 -8.29 -6.08
CA LYS A 11 11.04 -8.41 -6.63
C LYS A 11 11.28 -7.61 -7.89
N THR A 12 10.24 -7.29 -8.66
CA THR A 12 10.37 -6.67 -9.98
C THR A 12 9.33 -5.58 -10.18
N LEU A 13 9.66 -4.66 -11.06
CA LEU A 13 8.80 -3.63 -11.63
C LEU A 13 8.73 -3.87 -13.12
N ASP A 14 7.51 -3.99 -13.64
CA ASP A 14 7.24 -4.12 -15.07
C ASP A 14 6.64 -2.80 -15.57
N LEU A 15 7.28 -2.17 -16.57
CA LEU A 15 7.00 -0.82 -17.02
C LEU A 15 6.51 -0.80 -18.45
N ALA A 16 5.52 0.04 -18.73
CA ALA A 16 5.00 0.26 -20.05
C ALA A 16 4.74 1.75 -20.30
N TRP A 17 5.18 2.24 -21.46
CA TRP A 17 4.94 3.59 -21.92
C TRP A 17 4.37 3.59 -23.35
N PHE A 18 3.34 4.40 -23.58
CA PHE A 18 2.76 4.60 -24.90
C PHE A 18 3.24 5.93 -25.46
N ASP A 19 3.95 5.86 -26.58
CA ASP A 19 4.39 7.03 -27.33
C ASP A 19 3.23 7.57 -28.17
N GLU A 20 2.66 8.70 -27.75
CA GLU A 20 1.53 9.31 -28.44
C GLU A 20 1.90 9.88 -29.80
N ASN A 21 3.15 10.34 -29.99
CA ASN A 21 3.62 10.87 -31.27
C ASN A 21 3.76 9.76 -32.30
N LEU A 22 4.30 8.64 -31.92
CA LEU A 22 4.48 7.46 -32.77
C LEU A 22 3.28 6.52 -32.76
N ARG A 23 2.28 6.78 -31.91
CA ARG A 23 1.07 5.97 -31.71
C ARG A 23 1.38 4.47 -31.48
N ARG A 24 2.44 4.19 -30.73
CA ARG A 24 2.88 2.82 -30.44
C ARG A 24 3.41 2.68 -29.01
N TRP A 25 3.37 1.46 -28.54
CA TRP A 25 4.05 1.12 -27.27
C TRP A 25 5.57 1.13 -27.49
N ALA A 26 6.27 1.79 -26.59
CA ALA A 26 7.72 1.63 -26.50
C ALA A 26 8.08 0.22 -26.00
N SER A 27 9.36 -0.14 -26.08
CA SER A 27 9.84 -1.38 -25.47
C SER A 27 9.51 -1.39 -23.98
N ALA A 28 8.85 -2.45 -23.54
CA ALA A 28 8.61 -2.64 -22.11
C ALA A 28 9.95 -2.78 -21.38
N LEU A 29 10.02 -2.24 -20.18
CA LEU A 29 11.18 -2.38 -19.31
C LEU A 29 10.79 -3.21 -18.08
N LYS A 30 11.63 -4.19 -17.74
CA LYS A 30 11.55 -4.93 -16.49
C LYS A 30 12.81 -4.70 -15.67
N VAL A 31 12.65 -4.24 -14.43
CA VAL A 31 13.76 -3.97 -13.51
C VAL A 31 13.51 -4.61 -12.14
N THR A 32 14.53 -4.71 -11.33
CA THR A 32 14.40 -5.14 -9.93
C THR A 32 13.72 -4.06 -9.08
N ASN A 33 12.94 -4.47 -8.06
CA ASN A 33 12.34 -3.54 -7.12
C ASN A 33 13.31 -3.24 -5.96
N ASP A 34 14.41 -2.59 -6.30
CA ASP A 34 15.48 -2.17 -5.40
C ASP A 34 16.10 -0.84 -5.89
N PRO A 35 16.98 -0.19 -5.12
CA PRO A 35 17.55 1.10 -5.50
C PRO A 35 18.24 1.11 -6.87
N CYS A 36 18.89 0.01 -7.28
CA CYS A 36 19.52 -0.10 -8.59
C CYS A 36 18.47 -0.14 -9.71
N GLY A 37 17.42 -0.94 -9.56
CA GLY A 37 16.32 -1.01 -10.52
C GLY A 37 15.54 0.30 -10.61
N TRP A 38 15.39 1.05 -9.51
CA TRP A 38 14.74 2.37 -9.52
C TRP A 38 15.57 3.42 -10.28
N GLN A 39 16.90 3.37 -10.20
CA GLN A 39 17.78 4.21 -11.01
C GLN A 39 17.62 3.89 -12.51
N ASN A 40 17.59 2.61 -12.87
CA ASN A 40 17.36 2.18 -14.24
C ASN A 40 15.98 2.63 -14.76
N LEU A 41 14.95 2.57 -13.91
CA LEU A 41 13.62 3.09 -14.21
C LEU A 41 13.67 4.59 -14.51
N THR A 42 14.31 5.39 -13.64
CA THR A 42 14.38 6.85 -13.82
C THR A 42 15.09 7.22 -15.13
N GLN A 43 16.22 6.58 -15.42
CA GLN A 43 16.96 6.81 -16.66
C GLN A 43 16.13 6.44 -17.90
N TRP A 44 15.46 5.29 -17.86
CA TRP A 44 14.59 4.88 -18.96
C TRP A 44 13.40 5.84 -19.14
N ALA A 45 12.77 6.27 -18.06
CA ALA A 45 11.65 7.20 -18.10
C ALA A 45 12.05 8.56 -18.73
N GLU A 46 13.22 9.08 -18.41
CA GLU A 46 13.76 10.31 -19.00
C GLU A 46 14.07 10.16 -20.50
N GLN A 47 14.51 8.97 -20.93
CA GLN A 47 14.74 8.67 -22.35
C GLN A 47 13.43 8.53 -23.14
N CYS A 48 12.34 8.14 -22.46
CA CYS A 48 11.00 8.06 -23.03
C CYS A 48 10.49 9.48 -23.40
N GLY A 49 10.72 9.92 -24.62
CA GLY A 49 10.20 11.20 -25.15
C GLY A 49 11.05 12.43 -24.84
N ARG A 50 12.19 12.30 -24.16
CA ARG A 50 13.08 13.43 -23.76
C ARG A 50 12.34 14.51 -22.96
N LEU A 51 11.58 14.10 -21.97
CA LEU A 51 10.69 14.93 -21.16
C LEU A 51 11.33 15.29 -19.82
N ASP A 52 10.90 16.41 -19.27
CA ASP A 52 11.21 16.76 -17.88
C ASP A 52 10.49 15.81 -16.92
N ARG A 53 11.12 15.48 -15.79
CA ARG A 53 10.55 14.58 -14.77
C ARG A 53 9.18 15.04 -14.27
N SER A 54 8.96 16.34 -14.15
CA SER A 54 7.70 16.94 -13.73
C SER A 54 6.54 16.72 -14.72
N GLU A 55 6.85 16.36 -15.97
CA GLU A 55 5.88 16.06 -17.03
C GLU A 55 5.58 14.55 -17.12
N ILE A 56 6.32 13.72 -16.39
CA ILE A 56 6.17 12.26 -16.37
C ILE A 56 5.40 11.85 -15.14
N CYS A 57 4.32 11.10 -15.34
CA CYS A 57 3.54 10.47 -14.31
C CYS A 57 3.74 8.95 -14.32
N VAL A 58 4.24 8.39 -13.24
CA VAL A 58 4.32 6.94 -13.05
C VAL A 58 3.08 6.47 -12.30
N VAL A 59 2.30 5.61 -12.96
CA VAL A 59 1.03 5.06 -12.47
C VAL A 59 1.28 3.66 -11.95
N MET A 60 1.00 3.42 -10.68
CA MET A 60 1.18 2.12 -10.05
C MET A 60 -0.02 1.75 -9.18
N GLU A 61 -0.18 0.47 -8.91
CA GLU A 61 -1.24 -0.05 -8.06
C GLU A 61 -0.77 -0.21 -6.61
N ALA A 62 -1.66 0.08 -5.65
CA ALA A 62 -1.40 -0.12 -4.23
C ALA A 62 -1.44 -1.61 -3.85
N THR A 63 -0.50 -2.41 -4.36
CA THR A 63 -0.39 -3.84 -4.03
C THR A 63 0.48 -4.04 -2.81
N GLY A 64 -0.16 -4.27 -1.66
CA GLY A 64 0.54 -4.40 -0.37
C GLY A 64 1.38 -3.16 -0.03
N VAL A 65 2.64 -3.38 0.36
CA VAL A 65 3.59 -2.31 0.75
C VAL A 65 4.72 -2.10 -0.25
N TYR A 66 4.78 -2.93 -1.30
CA TYR A 66 5.96 -2.99 -2.19
C TYR A 66 6.09 -1.79 -3.11
N HIS A 67 5.00 -1.04 -3.34
CA HIS A 67 5.00 0.20 -4.13
C HIS A 67 5.56 1.41 -3.36
N LEU A 68 5.49 1.42 -2.01
CA LEU A 68 5.83 2.59 -1.19
C LEU A 68 7.28 3.07 -1.38
N PRO A 69 8.31 2.21 -1.35
CA PRO A 69 9.69 2.67 -1.51
C PRO A 69 9.96 3.26 -2.89
N VAL A 70 9.50 2.64 -3.97
CA VAL A 70 9.70 3.15 -5.34
C VAL A 70 8.88 4.41 -5.58
N ALA A 71 7.65 4.52 -5.04
CA ALA A 71 6.84 5.73 -5.13
C ALA A 71 7.51 6.92 -4.41
N GLY A 72 8.06 6.67 -3.21
CA GLY A 72 8.82 7.67 -2.47
C GLY A 72 10.09 8.11 -3.21
N HIS A 73 10.85 7.18 -3.77
CA HIS A 73 12.03 7.47 -4.58
C HIS A 73 11.69 8.34 -5.79
N LEU A 74 10.71 7.94 -6.59
CA LEU A 74 10.28 8.69 -7.79
C LEU A 74 9.78 10.08 -7.43
N SER A 75 8.98 10.21 -6.37
CA SER A 75 8.50 11.50 -5.88
C SER A 75 9.66 12.41 -5.45
N SER A 76 10.66 11.88 -4.75
CA SER A 76 11.86 12.65 -4.35
C SER A 76 12.72 13.09 -5.53
N MET A 77 12.67 12.35 -6.65
CA MET A 77 13.37 12.67 -7.90
C MET A 77 12.59 13.65 -8.79
N GLY A 78 11.40 14.11 -8.38
CA GLY A 78 10.59 15.09 -9.09
C GLY A 78 9.58 14.52 -10.09
N PHE A 79 9.42 13.20 -10.15
CA PHE A 79 8.36 12.57 -10.94
C PHE A 79 7.00 12.75 -10.26
N LYS A 80 5.95 12.86 -11.05
CA LYS A 80 4.58 12.70 -10.56
C LYS A 80 4.29 11.22 -10.37
N VAL A 81 3.73 10.86 -9.24
CA VAL A 81 3.38 9.47 -8.95
C VAL A 81 1.88 9.38 -8.65
N LEU A 82 1.21 8.45 -9.30
CA LEU A 82 -0.19 8.13 -9.08
C LEU A 82 -0.29 6.70 -8.55
N VAL A 83 -0.74 6.56 -7.31
CA VAL A 83 -1.00 5.24 -6.70
C VAL A 83 -2.49 4.96 -6.78
N CYS A 84 -2.86 3.96 -7.58
CA CYS A 84 -4.24 3.59 -7.86
C CYS A 84 -4.78 2.59 -6.85
N ASN A 85 -6.08 2.66 -6.59
CA ASN A 85 -6.78 1.61 -5.85
C ASN A 85 -6.90 0.35 -6.72
N PRO A 86 -6.49 -0.84 -6.21
CA PRO A 86 -6.51 -2.10 -6.96
C PRO A 86 -7.90 -2.48 -7.51
N GLY A 87 -8.96 -2.22 -6.76
CA GLY A 87 -10.32 -2.49 -7.23
C GLY A 87 -10.68 -1.66 -8.46
N ARG A 88 -10.36 -0.36 -8.46
CA ARG A 88 -10.68 0.54 -9.56
C ARG A 88 -9.85 0.25 -10.82
N SER A 89 -8.56 -0.04 -10.67
CA SER A 89 -7.69 -0.42 -11.79
C SER A 89 -8.14 -1.74 -12.42
N ALA A 90 -8.51 -2.73 -11.60
CA ALA A 90 -9.04 -4.00 -12.06
C ALA A 90 -10.41 -3.87 -12.76
N ASP A 91 -11.32 -3.03 -12.25
CA ASP A 91 -12.61 -2.75 -12.89
C ASP A 91 -12.41 -2.09 -14.26
N TYR A 92 -11.48 -1.15 -14.35
CA TYR A 92 -11.12 -0.54 -15.60
C TYR A 92 -10.55 -1.56 -16.60
N ALA A 93 -9.61 -2.41 -16.18
CA ALA A 93 -9.04 -3.46 -17.04
C ALA A 93 -10.13 -4.41 -17.57
N ARG A 94 -11.07 -4.81 -16.71
CA ARG A 94 -12.25 -5.62 -17.10
C ARG A 94 -13.14 -4.92 -18.14
N SER A 95 -13.38 -3.62 -17.95
CA SER A 95 -14.19 -2.83 -18.92
C SER A 95 -13.57 -2.76 -20.31
N GLN A 96 -12.24 -2.94 -20.41
CA GLN A 96 -11.51 -2.98 -21.66
C GLN A 96 -11.41 -4.39 -22.29
N ASN A 97 -12.20 -5.38 -21.80
CA ASN A 97 -12.16 -6.78 -22.22
C ASN A 97 -10.77 -7.43 -22.13
N GLN A 98 -9.94 -6.98 -21.20
CA GLN A 98 -8.62 -7.55 -20.97
C GLN A 98 -8.77 -8.85 -20.17
N LEU A 99 -8.94 -9.97 -20.87
CA LEU A 99 -9.14 -11.30 -20.27
C LEU A 99 -7.79 -11.98 -19.90
N ASN A 100 -6.73 -11.63 -20.60
CA ASN A 100 -5.41 -12.22 -20.39
C ASN A 100 -4.61 -11.40 -19.36
N LYS A 101 -4.04 -12.07 -18.38
CA LYS A 101 -3.10 -11.49 -17.42
C LYS A 101 -1.67 -11.74 -17.84
N SER A 102 -0.88 -10.66 -17.92
CA SER A 102 0.58 -10.70 -17.92
C SER A 102 1.08 -9.37 -17.36
N ASP A 103 2.24 -9.40 -16.70
CA ASP A 103 2.83 -8.22 -16.05
C ASP A 103 2.91 -7.02 -17.01
N THR A 104 3.27 -7.26 -18.27
CA THR A 104 3.31 -6.21 -19.31
C THR A 104 1.93 -5.67 -19.68
N LEU A 105 0.89 -6.51 -19.72
CA LEU A 105 -0.48 -6.09 -20.01
C LEU A 105 -1.05 -5.31 -18.82
N ASP A 106 -0.71 -5.71 -17.61
CA ASP A 106 -1.14 -5.03 -16.39
C ASP A 106 -0.49 -3.63 -16.29
N ALA A 107 0.80 -3.50 -16.61
CA ALA A 107 1.46 -2.20 -16.75
C ALA A 107 0.83 -1.30 -17.83
N ARG A 108 0.47 -1.86 -18.98
CA ARG A 108 -0.25 -1.11 -20.04
C ARG A 108 -1.64 -0.67 -19.60
N ALA A 109 -2.36 -1.50 -18.87
CA ALA A 109 -3.67 -1.15 -18.30
C ALA A 109 -3.57 0.01 -17.32
N LEU A 110 -2.57 0.00 -16.44
CA LEU A 110 -2.29 1.09 -15.49
C LEU A 110 -1.98 2.40 -16.21
N GLN A 111 -1.16 2.38 -17.26
CA GLN A 111 -0.86 3.56 -18.07
C GLN A 111 -2.14 4.16 -18.67
N ARG A 112 -2.97 3.33 -19.31
CA ARG A 112 -4.25 3.75 -19.89
C ARG A 112 -5.23 4.27 -18.84
N TYR A 113 -5.30 3.61 -17.70
CA TYR A 113 -6.14 4.03 -16.58
C TYR A 113 -5.75 5.43 -16.11
N GLY A 114 -4.46 5.63 -15.80
CA GLY A 114 -3.97 6.92 -15.32
C GLY A 114 -4.18 8.06 -16.32
N SER A 115 -3.97 7.79 -17.61
CA SER A 115 -4.14 8.81 -18.68
C SER A 115 -5.59 9.27 -18.89
N ARG A 116 -6.58 8.54 -18.35
CA ARG A 116 -8.02 8.85 -18.51
C ARG A 116 -8.66 9.44 -17.26
N LEU A 117 -7.90 9.58 -16.17
CA LEU A 117 -8.44 10.17 -14.96
C LEU A 117 -8.59 11.69 -15.11
N GLU A 118 -9.78 12.20 -14.85
CA GLU A 118 -10.06 13.65 -14.82
C GLU A 118 -9.48 14.34 -13.59
N LYS A 119 -9.50 13.65 -12.45
CA LYS A 119 -8.96 14.14 -11.17
C LYS A 119 -7.87 13.20 -10.68
N ILE A 120 -6.68 13.73 -10.51
CA ILE A 120 -5.51 12.97 -10.07
C ILE A 120 -5.09 13.48 -8.69
N HIS A 121 -5.02 12.56 -7.74
CA HIS A 121 -4.40 12.79 -6.44
C HIS A 121 -2.97 12.24 -6.48
N TRP A 122 -2.03 13.15 -6.47
CA TRP A 122 -0.61 12.79 -6.51
C TRP A 122 -0.20 12.11 -5.21
N PHE A 123 0.62 11.08 -5.33
CA PHE A 123 1.24 10.45 -4.17
C PHE A 123 2.12 11.47 -3.45
N GLN A 124 1.93 11.55 -2.16
CA GLN A 124 2.80 12.28 -1.25
C GLN A 124 3.38 11.27 -0.27
N PRO A 125 4.70 11.22 -0.11
CA PRO A 125 5.31 10.35 0.89
C PRO A 125 4.76 10.68 2.28
N ASP A 126 4.41 9.65 3.02
CA ASP A 126 4.07 9.83 4.44
C ASP A 126 5.29 10.36 5.20
N THR A 127 5.05 11.18 6.20
CA THR A 127 6.11 11.50 7.16
C THR A 127 6.53 10.25 7.92
N GLN A 128 7.69 10.29 8.59
CA GLN A 128 8.18 9.15 9.34
C GLN A 128 7.17 8.72 10.41
N GLU A 129 6.54 9.69 11.07
CA GLU A 129 5.54 9.47 12.11
C GLU A 129 4.29 8.80 11.56
N ILE A 130 3.77 9.29 10.44
CA ILE A 130 2.61 8.69 9.77
C ILE A 130 2.93 7.25 9.31
N SER A 131 4.12 7.02 8.77
CA SER A 131 4.56 5.68 8.37
C SER A 131 4.64 4.73 9.55
N GLN A 132 5.18 5.20 10.69
CA GLN A 132 5.24 4.43 11.93
C GLN A 132 3.84 4.12 12.47
N LEU A 133 2.95 5.11 12.51
CA LEU A 133 1.57 4.95 12.94
C LEU A 133 0.84 3.90 12.09
N LYS A 134 0.90 4.03 10.77
CA LYS A 134 0.31 3.06 9.84
C LYS A 134 0.86 1.64 10.04
N SER A 135 2.16 1.50 10.34
CA SER A 135 2.78 0.21 10.62
C SER A 135 2.24 -0.42 11.91
N LEU A 136 2.14 0.37 12.99
CA LEU A 136 1.61 -0.08 14.28
C LEU A 136 0.12 -0.45 14.18
N LEU A 137 -0.68 0.32 13.47
CA LEU A 137 -2.10 0.03 13.24
C LEU A 137 -2.30 -1.27 12.46
N ARG A 138 -1.48 -1.51 11.42
CA ARG A 138 -1.50 -2.80 10.69
C ARG A 138 -1.13 -3.97 11.60
N LEU A 139 -0.13 -3.80 12.46
CA LEU A 139 0.25 -4.83 13.43
C LEU A 139 -0.90 -5.12 14.41
N LEU A 140 -1.56 -4.07 14.92
CA LEU A 140 -2.70 -4.22 15.83
C LEU A 140 -3.85 -4.99 15.16
N ASP A 141 -4.21 -4.66 13.91
CA ASP A 141 -5.23 -5.38 13.13
C ASP A 141 -4.87 -6.88 12.92
N GLN A 142 -3.58 -7.18 12.70
CA GLN A 142 -3.12 -8.56 12.60
C GLN A 142 -3.24 -9.30 13.93
N LEU A 143 -2.87 -8.65 15.04
CA LEU A 143 -3.00 -9.22 16.38
C LEU A 143 -4.47 -9.48 16.74
N ASP A 144 -5.39 -8.57 16.36
CA ASP A 144 -6.84 -8.75 16.56
C ASP A 144 -7.34 -10.01 15.82
N LYS A 145 -6.93 -10.18 14.57
CA LYS A 145 -7.26 -11.36 13.77
C LYS A 145 -6.68 -12.64 14.37
N ASP A 146 -5.47 -12.58 14.90
CA ASP A 146 -4.84 -13.73 15.53
C ASP A 146 -5.51 -14.10 16.87
N VAL A 147 -5.90 -13.12 17.68
CA VAL A 147 -6.69 -13.36 18.89
C VAL A 147 -7.98 -14.10 18.55
N LEU A 148 -8.73 -13.62 17.56
CA LEU A 148 -9.96 -14.28 17.12
C LEU A 148 -9.72 -15.72 16.65
N ARG A 149 -8.64 -15.97 15.88
CA ARG A 149 -8.26 -17.32 15.45
C ARG A 149 -7.96 -18.24 16.61
N TRP A 150 -7.24 -17.75 17.63
CA TRP A 150 -6.91 -18.54 18.81
C TRP A 150 -8.09 -18.74 19.76
N GLN A 151 -9.03 -17.80 19.85
CA GLN A 151 -10.29 -17.96 20.57
C GLN A 151 -11.12 -19.07 19.94
N ASN A 152 -11.27 -19.09 18.61
CA ASN A 152 -11.97 -20.14 17.88
C ASN A 152 -11.30 -21.52 18.07
N ARG A 153 -9.96 -21.56 18.15
CA ARG A 153 -9.23 -22.80 18.48
C ARG A 153 -9.50 -23.26 19.92
N LEU A 154 -9.55 -22.32 20.87
CA LEU A 154 -9.86 -22.62 22.26
C LEU A 154 -11.25 -23.22 22.41
N GLU A 155 -12.23 -22.62 21.75
CA GLU A 155 -13.61 -23.10 21.73
C GLU A 155 -13.67 -24.56 21.23
N LYS A 156 -13.09 -24.83 20.05
CA LYS A 156 -13.05 -26.17 19.46
C LYS A 156 -12.32 -27.18 20.36
N ALA A 157 -11.17 -26.82 20.92
CA ALA A 157 -10.38 -27.70 21.78
C ALA A 157 -11.12 -28.02 23.09
N SER A 158 -11.87 -27.06 23.62
CA SER A 158 -12.69 -27.26 24.82
C SER A 158 -13.89 -28.17 24.58
N PHE A 159 -14.43 -28.16 23.36
CA PHE A 159 -15.62 -28.94 23.01
C PHE A 159 -15.28 -30.38 22.57
N GLN A 160 -14.22 -30.56 21.80
CA GLN A 160 -13.95 -31.79 21.05
C GLN A 160 -13.01 -32.79 21.76
N TYR A 161 -11.96 -32.30 22.42
CA TYR A 161 -10.88 -33.18 22.87
C TYR A 161 -10.52 -33.07 24.37
N GLN A 162 -10.98 -32.06 25.07
CA GLN A 162 -10.72 -31.77 26.47
C GLN A 162 -9.26 -32.06 26.96
N CYS A 163 -8.30 -31.99 26.02
CA CYS A 163 -6.89 -32.19 26.34
C CYS A 163 -6.37 -30.98 27.12
N THR A 164 -6.15 -31.16 28.43
CA THR A 164 -5.74 -30.10 29.33
C THR A 164 -4.45 -29.42 28.91
N ALA A 165 -3.48 -30.16 28.36
CA ALA A 165 -2.21 -29.62 27.89
C ALA A 165 -2.36 -28.69 26.68
N SER A 166 -3.19 -29.07 25.69
CA SER A 166 -3.45 -28.24 24.50
C SER A 166 -4.25 -27.00 24.86
N ILE A 167 -5.28 -27.12 25.72
CA ILE A 167 -6.05 -25.98 26.22
C ILE A 167 -5.15 -24.99 26.97
N ALA A 168 -4.25 -25.50 27.84
CA ALA A 168 -3.31 -24.65 28.55
C ALA A 168 -2.35 -23.90 27.62
N ALA A 169 -1.85 -24.57 26.55
CA ALA A 169 -1.00 -23.96 25.54
C ALA A 169 -1.73 -22.85 24.77
N ILE A 170 -2.98 -23.09 24.33
CA ILE A 170 -3.81 -22.09 23.65
C ILE A 170 -4.07 -20.87 24.56
N LYS A 171 -4.45 -21.10 25.81
CA LYS A 171 -4.67 -20.02 26.78
C LYS A 171 -3.39 -19.21 27.04
N ARG A 172 -2.22 -19.83 27.07
CA ARG A 172 -0.93 -19.13 27.18
C ARG A 172 -0.69 -18.25 25.96
N GLN A 173 -0.95 -18.76 24.76
CA GLN A 173 -0.79 -17.98 23.52
C GLN A 173 -1.74 -16.77 23.48
N LEU A 174 -3.00 -16.95 23.88
CA LEU A 174 -3.95 -15.84 23.98
C LEU A 174 -3.46 -14.75 24.94
N ARG A 175 -2.94 -15.12 26.12
CA ARG A 175 -2.37 -14.14 27.05
C ARG A 175 -1.20 -13.37 26.45
N ASN A 176 -0.34 -14.04 25.67
CA ASN A 176 0.77 -13.38 24.99
C ASN A 176 0.27 -12.40 23.92
N LEU A 177 -0.71 -12.81 23.10
CA LEU A 177 -1.29 -11.94 22.07
C LEU A 177 -1.96 -10.70 22.70
N HIS A 178 -2.74 -10.85 23.76
CA HIS A 178 -3.34 -9.71 24.46
C HIS A 178 -2.28 -8.75 25.01
N ARG A 179 -1.19 -9.28 25.59
CA ARG A 179 -0.08 -8.44 26.06
C ARG A 179 0.56 -7.65 24.91
N GLU A 180 0.75 -8.27 23.76
CA GLU A 180 1.30 -7.57 22.59
C GLU A 180 0.31 -6.55 22.00
N GLN A 181 -1.01 -6.82 22.04
CA GLN A 181 -2.02 -5.82 21.68
C GLN A 181 -1.93 -4.58 22.59
N GLU A 182 -1.87 -4.78 23.90
CA GLU A 182 -1.74 -3.68 24.88
C GLU A 182 -0.47 -2.87 24.64
N ARG A 183 0.67 -3.54 24.45
CA ARG A 183 1.95 -2.86 24.14
C ARG A 183 1.91 -2.08 22.84
N THR A 184 1.29 -2.65 21.81
CA THR A 184 1.16 -1.99 20.51
C THR A 184 0.25 -0.77 20.61
N GLN A 185 -0.88 -0.90 21.33
CA GLN A 185 -1.79 0.23 21.60
C GLN A 185 -1.08 1.35 22.37
N GLN A 186 -0.31 1.02 23.40
CA GLN A 186 0.47 2.02 24.14
C GLN A 186 1.47 2.77 23.26
N LYS A 187 2.14 2.06 22.33
CA LYS A 187 3.05 2.71 21.36
C LYS A 187 2.31 3.66 20.42
N ILE A 188 1.11 3.27 19.95
CA ILE A 188 0.26 4.12 19.12
C ILE A 188 -0.11 5.39 19.90
N ASP A 189 -0.58 5.24 21.14
CA ASP A 189 -0.99 6.36 21.98
C ASP A 189 0.20 7.30 22.26
N GLN A 190 1.37 6.76 22.58
CA GLN A 190 2.60 7.54 22.79
C GLN A 190 3.02 8.31 21.52
N LEU A 191 2.94 7.66 20.35
CA LEU A 191 3.29 8.30 19.08
C LEU A 191 2.34 9.47 18.79
N ILE A 192 1.04 9.27 18.95
CA ILE A 192 0.04 10.33 18.72
C ILE A 192 0.22 11.47 19.72
N GLN A 193 0.43 11.18 21.00
CA GLN A 193 0.64 12.20 22.03
C GLN A 193 1.95 12.96 21.86
N GLY A 194 2.98 12.31 21.33
CA GLY A 194 4.28 12.93 21.05
C GLY A 194 4.29 13.89 19.86
N HIS A 195 3.30 13.83 18.97
CA HIS A 195 3.24 14.65 17.75
C HIS A 195 1.99 15.54 17.74
N GLU A 196 2.20 16.84 17.75
CA GLU A 196 1.14 17.84 17.88
C GLU A 196 0.09 17.73 16.75
N GLU A 197 0.54 17.53 15.50
CA GLU A 197 -0.35 17.41 14.36
C GLU A 197 -1.24 16.15 14.45
N LEU A 198 -0.66 15.00 14.79
CA LEU A 198 -1.43 13.76 14.96
C LEU A 198 -2.45 13.90 16.09
N ARG A 199 -2.05 14.47 17.20
CA ARG A 199 -2.94 14.74 18.34
C ARG A 199 -4.08 15.66 17.95
N ARG A 200 -3.79 16.75 17.24
CA ARG A 200 -4.82 17.70 16.76
C ARG A 200 -5.80 17.02 15.83
N ASN A 201 -5.31 16.22 14.87
CA ASN A 201 -6.14 15.50 13.93
C ASN A 201 -7.04 14.49 14.65
N GLN A 202 -6.49 13.74 15.61
CA GLN A 202 -7.28 12.82 16.45
C GLN A 202 -8.39 13.56 17.22
N GLN A 203 -8.07 14.69 17.84
CA GLN A 203 -9.05 15.50 18.56
C GLN A 203 -10.18 15.99 17.62
N LEU A 204 -9.83 16.49 16.45
CA LEU A 204 -10.81 16.91 15.43
C LEU A 204 -11.72 15.76 15.00
N MET A 205 -11.17 14.57 14.77
CA MET A 205 -11.98 13.40 14.40
C MET A 205 -12.92 12.97 15.53
N CYS A 206 -12.47 13.05 16.79
CA CYS A 206 -13.31 12.73 17.95
C CYS A 206 -14.47 13.71 18.17
N THR A 207 -14.49 14.88 17.55
CA THR A 207 -15.66 15.80 17.58
C THR A 207 -16.83 15.29 16.76
N ILE A 208 -16.57 14.36 15.82
CA ILE A 208 -17.61 13.79 14.96
C ILE A 208 -18.37 12.73 15.76
N LYS A 209 -19.68 12.87 15.83
CA LYS A 209 -20.55 11.93 16.55
C LYS A 209 -20.38 10.51 16.01
N GLY A 210 -20.00 9.57 16.88
CA GLY A 210 -19.78 8.16 16.54
C GLY A 210 -18.32 7.79 16.28
N ILE A 211 -17.41 8.77 16.22
CA ILE A 211 -15.97 8.48 16.14
C ILE A 211 -15.37 8.54 17.55
N GLY A 212 -15.02 7.37 18.09
CA GLY A 212 -14.27 7.25 19.33
C GLY A 212 -12.75 7.23 19.11
N LEU A 213 -11.98 7.23 20.20
CA LEU A 213 -10.50 7.24 20.15
C LEU A 213 -9.91 6.16 19.24
N LYS A 214 -10.40 4.91 19.33
CA LYS A 214 -9.88 3.82 18.48
C LYS A 214 -10.17 4.03 16.99
N THR A 215 -11.37 4.50 16.66
CA THR A 215 -11.76 4.77 15.28
C THR A 215 -10.98 5.95 14.71
N SER A 216 -10.75 7.01 15.51
CA SER A 216 -9.97 8.18 15.08
C SER A 216 -8.49 7.89 14.83
N GLN A 217 -7.96 6.81 15.38
CA GLN A 217 -6.59 6.36 15.12
C GLN A 217 -6.44 5.65 13.76
N GLN A 218 -7.53 5.12 13.21
CA GLN A 218 -7.55 4.36 11.96
C GLN A 218 -7.90 5.20 10.72
N LEU A 219 -8.45 6.39 10.93
CA LEU A 219 -8.83 7.36 9.90
C LEU A 219 -7.70 8.35 9.63
#